data_b9c8a6d3c1c139e6ec9a7f0ea290670f
#
_entry.id   b9c8a6d3c1c139e6ec9a7f0ea290670f
#
_cell.length_a   1.000
_cell.length_b   1.000
_cell.length_c   1.000
_cell.angle_alpha   90.00
_cell.angle_beta   90.00
_cell.angle_gamma   90.00
#
_symmetry.space_group_name_H-M   'P 1'
#
loop_
_entity.id
_entity.type
_entity.pdbx_description
1 polymer ?
#
loop_
_entity_poly.entity_id
_entity_poly.type
_entity_poly.pdbx_seq_one_letter_code
_entity_poly.pdbx_strand_id
1 'polypeptide(L)'
;FTVHISPDGTKILVTITPPREKDVVKPREMKVYDMALQELWTKKIKTPENQSISDYRMDNDGTVIAITMFYPEKQERRERKREGKPMYDYHLLVYSKDSEQPSDHPIKVGDRFLQDMQLTLGKEGDIICGGLYGTKNSWSVRGTFFLKLDRKTKAIKHESYKEFTDDFITAYMTEKEEKKAKKKAEKKDEDLQLYEYDLDEIIRRDDGGAVMVMEQYYMYAVTTCYSTPNGGR
;
A
#
# COMPACT_ATOMS: atom_id res chain seq x y z
N PHE A 1 11.03 1.62 -15.10
CA PHE A 1 11.57 2.57 -14.11
C PHE A 1 10.50 3.54 -13.67
N THR A 2 10.61 4.05 -12.43
CA THR A 2 9.78 5.15 -11.91
C THR A 2 10.68 6.32 -11.52
N VAL A 3 10.12 7.53 -11.53
CA VAL A 3 10.83 8.76 -11.18
C VAL A 3 10.02 9.49 -10.11
N HIS A 4 10.69 9.91 -9.05
CA HIS A 4 10.11 10.73 -7.99
C HIS A 4 10.99 11.97 -7.76
N ILE A 5 10.36 13.09 -7.49
CA ILE A 5 11.05 14.35 -7.19
C ILE A 5 10.89 14.62 -5.69
N SER A 6 11.96 15.13 -5.05
CA SER A 6 11.89 15.54 -3.65
C SER A 6 10.88 16.67 -3.45
N PRO A 7 10.26 16.82 -2.25
CA PRO A 7 9.25 17.84 -1.99
C PRO A 7 9.71 19.28 -2.24
N ASP A 8 11.01 19.57 -2.13
CA ASP A 8 11.64 20.86 -2.42
C ASP A 8 12.05 21.02 -3.90
N GLY A 9 11.87 19.98 -4.73
CA GLY A 9 12.24 19.99 -6.13
C GLY A 9 13.76 19.99 -6.42
N THR A 10 14.60 19.65 -5.44
CA THR A 10 16.07 19.73 -5.61
C THR A 10 16.74 18.42 -6.01
N LYS A 11 16.02 17.28 -5.89
CA LYS A 11 16.57 15.95 -6.15
C LYS A 11 15.59 15.08 -6.92
N ILE A 12 16.15 14.12 -7.64
CA ILE A 12 15.42 13.13 -8.45
C ILE A 12 15.82 11.73 -8.00
N LEU A 13 14.84 10.93 -7.66
CA LEU A 13 14.99 9.48 -7.44
C LEU A 13 14.55 8.75 -8.69
N VAL A 14 15.39 7.88 -9.20
CA VAL A 14 15.06 6.92 -10.25
C VAL A 14 15.12 5.52 -9.67
N THR A 15 14.03 4.78 -9.75
CA THR A 15 14.01 3.35 -9.36
C THR A 15 13.88 2.49 -10.60
N ILE A 16 14.74 1.49 -10.71
CA ILE A 16 14.78 0.56 -11.83
C ILE A 16 14.44 -0.83 -11.32
N THR A 17 13.29 -1.36 -11.76
CA THR A 17 12.88 -2.72 -11.48
C THR A 17 13.16 -3.58 -12.71
N PRO A 18 14.10 -4.54 -12.65
CA PRO A 18 14.39 -5.40 -13.79
C PRO A 18 13.19 -6.32 -14.08
N PRO A 19 13.05 -6.77 -15.34
CA PRO A 19 12.04 -7.76 -15.69
C PRO A 19 12.18 -9.02 -14.83
N ARG A 20 11.04 -9.57 -14.42
CA ARG A 20 11.01 -10.82 -13.64
C ARG A 20 11.45 -11.98 -14.54
N GLU A 21 12.48 -12.69 -14.12
CA GLU A 21 12.91 -13.93 -14.72
C GLU A 21 12.61 -15.08 -13.75
N LYS A 22 12.27 -16.26 -14.31
CA LYS A 22 12.02 -17.45 -13.49
C LYS A 22 13.30 -17.84 -12.78
N ASP A 23 13.19 -18.08 -11.48
CA ASP A 23 14.27 -18.57 -10.60
C ASP A 23 15.50 -17.62 -10.48
N VAL A 24 15.37 -16.34 -10.90
CA VAL A 24 16.42 -15.34 -10.79
C VAL A 24 15.92 -14.10 -10.08
N VAL A 25 16.46 -13.81 -8.88
CA VAL A 25 16.22 -12.57 -8.16
C VAL A 25 17.23 -11.51 -8.64
N LYS A 26 16.79 -10.67 -9.58
CA LYS A 26 17.59 -9.52 -10.01
C LYS A 26 17.45 -8.36 -9.03
N PRO A 27 18.56 -7.69 -8.65
CA PRO A 27 18.48 -6.53 -7.78
C PRO A 27 17.74 -5.38 -8.47
N ARG A 28 16.92 -4.67 -7.71
CA ARG A 28 16.40 -3.35 -8.11
C ARG A 28 17.50 -2.32 -7.91
N GLU A 29 17.52 -1.27 -8.71
CA GLU A 29 18.44 -0.15 -8.53
C GLU A 29 17.67 1.10 -8.11
N MET A 30 18.20 1.80 -7.12
CA MET A 30 17.78 3.15 -6.74
C MET A 30 18.94 4.09 -7.02
N LYS A 31 18.66 5.19 -7.74
CA LYS A 31 19.64 6.22 -8.06
C LYS A 31 19.07 7.57 -7.70
N VAL A 32 19.82 8.32 -6.92
CA VAL A 32 19.46 9.68 -6.54
C VAL A 32 20.40 10.66 -7.25
N TYR A 33 19.80 11.66 -7.88
CA TYR A 33 20.47 12.72 -8.63
C TYR A 33 20.10 14.08 -8.07
N ASP A 34 20.95 15.08 -8.29
CA ASP A 34 20.57 16.48 -8.21
C ASP A 34 19.85 16.94 -9.50
N MET A 35 19.41 18.20 -9.52
CA MET A 35 18.74 18.76 -10.70
C MET A 35 19.68 19.01 -11.90
N ALA A 36 20.99 18.94 -11.71
CA ALA A 36 21.99 18.94 -12.80
C ALA A 36 22.26 17.53 -13.34
N LEU A 37 21.49 16.52 -12.89
CA LEU A 37 21.64 15.10 -13.21
C LEU A 37 22.98 14.51 -12.79
N GLN A 38 23.63 15.07 -11.77
CA GLN A 38 24.80 14.47 -11.15
C GLN A 38 24.33 13.42 -10.14
N GLU A 39 24.87 12.20 -10.25
CA GLU A 39 24.55 11.11 -9.34
C GLU A 39 25.08 11.41 -7.94
N LEU A 40 24.17 11.48 -6.96
CA LEU A 40 24.51 11.67 -5.55
C LEU A 40 24.81 10.36 -4.84
N TRP A 41 24.06 9.32 -5.16
CA TRP A 41 24.29 7.96 -4.71
C TRP A 41 23.44 6.93 -5.48
N THR A 42 23.91 5.68 -5.47
CA THR A 42 23.22 4.52 -6.07
C THR A 42 23.24 3.36 -5.11
N LYS A 43 22.13 2.62 -5.04
CA LYS A 43 22.03 1.35 -4.29
C LYS A 43 21.36 0.26 -5.12
N LYS A 44 21.89 -0.96 -4.98
CA LYS A 44 21.27 -2.19 -5.52
C LYS A 44 20.58 -2.95 -4.40
N ILE A 45 19.26 -3.15 -4.52
CA ILE A 45 18.44 -3.76 -3.50
C ILE A 45 18.01 -5.15 -3.97
N LYS A 46 18.38 -6.15 -3.24
CA LYS A 46 17.78 -7.49 -3.38
C LYS A 46 16.54 -7.56 -2.52
N THR A 47 15.37 -7.66 -3.13
CA THR A 47 14.11 -7.85 -2.40
C THR A 47 13.92 -9.35 -2.17
N PRO A 48 13.91 -9.81 -0.92
CA PRO A 48 13.61 -11.21 -0.60
C PRO A 48 12.24 -11.63 -1.11
N GLU A 49 12.02 -12.92 -1.34
CA GLU A 49 10.75 -13.47 -1.85
C GLU A 49 9.56 -13.20 -0.91
N ASN A 50 9.83 -13.06 0.38
CA ASN A 50 8.82 -12.73 1.39
C ASN A 50 8.59 -11.24 1.55
N GLN A 51 9.06 -10.40 0.64
CA GLN A 51 8.87 -8.96 0.65
C GLN A 51 8.32 -8.45 -0.68
N SER A 52 7.47 -7.44 -0.62
CA SER A 52 7.00 -6.70 -1.79
C SER A 52 7.05 -5.21 -1.51
N ILE A 53 7.77 -4.48 -2.33
CA ILE A 53 7.83 -3.01 -2.23
C ILE A 53 6.74 -2.46 -3.14
N SER A 54 5.81 -1.68 -2.56
CA SER A 54 4.67 -1.09 -3.27
C SER A 54 4.99 0.29 -3.82
N ASP A 55 5.73 1.11 -3.07
CA ASP A 55 6.01 2.50 -3.46
C ASP A 55 7.30 3.03 -2.83
N TYR A 56 7.81 4.12 -3.40
CA TYR A 56 8.99 4.85 -2.94
C TYR A 56 8.68 6.33 -2.81
N ARG A 57 9.24 6.99 -1.81
CA ARG A 57 9.29 8.45 -1.69
C ARG A 57 10.70 8.86 -1.30
N MET A 58 11.08 10.05 -1.71
CA MET A 58 12.39 10.61 -1.37
C MET A 58 12.23 11.94 -0.63
N ASP A 59 12.95 12.10 0.47
CA ASP A 59 13.01 13.32 1.25
C ASP A 59 13.99 14.34 0.62
N ASN A 60 13.95 15.57 1.11
CA ASN A 60 14.79 16.69 0.63
C ASN A 60 16.30 16.46 0.83
N ASP A 61 16.70 15.63 1.77
CA ASP A 61 18.10 15.24 1.97
C ASP A 61 18.57 14.09 1.06
N GLY A 62 17.67 13.51 0.27
CA GLY A 62 17.95 12.37 -0.59
C GLY A 62 17.76 11.01 0.10
N THR A 63 17.20 10.99 1.32
CA THR A 63 16.80 9.75 1.98
C THR A 63 15.56 9.18 1.28
N VAL A 64 15.60 7.89 0.95
CA VAL A 64 14.50 7.19 0.27
C VAL A 64 13.74 6.32 1.27
N ILE A 65 12.42 6.44 1.28
CA ILE A 65 11.51 5.65 2.10
C ILE A 65 10.71 4.75 1.17
N ALA A 66 10.80 3.44 1.40
CA ALA A 66 10.03 2.44 0.66
C ALA A 66 8.93 1.85 1.53
N ILE A 67 7.71 1.83 1.00
CA ILE A 67 6.60 1.07 1.60
C ILE A 67 6.77 -0.39 1.22
N THR A 68 6.90 -1.24 2.21
CA THR A 68 7.19 -2.66 2.01
C THR A 68 6.20 -3.53 2.77
N MET A 69 5.66 -4.53 2.10
CA MET A 69 4.88 -5.60 2.72
C MET A 69 5.78 -6.79 3.01
N PHE A 70 5.76 -7.26 4.25
CA PHE A 70 6.45 -8.46 4.70
C PHE A 70 5.46 -9.60 4.86
N TYR A 71 5.67 -10.67 4.13
CA TYR A 71 4.84 -11.87 4.18
C TYR A 71 5.50 -12.88 5.13
N PRO A 72 4.81 -13.32 6.19
CA PRO A 72 5.36 -14.33 7.09
C PRO A 72 5.52 -15.68 6.39
N GLU A 73 6.26 -16.57 7.01
CA GLU A 73 6.46 -17.95 6.59
C GLU A 73 5.11 -18.67 6.36
N LYS A 74 5.13 -19.71 5.50
CA LYS A 74 3.91 -20.44 5.11
C LYS A 74 3.12 -20.99 6.31
N GLN A 75 3.82 -21.45 7.34
CA GLN A 75 3.18 -21.97 8.55
C GLN A 75 2.50 -20.86 9.33
N GLU A 76 3.20 -19.76 9.60
CA GLU A 76 2.66 -18.58 10.28
C GLU A 76 1.49 -17.97 9.51
N ARG A 77 1.56 -17.90 8.17
CA ARG A 77 0.41 -17.45 7.36
C ARG A 77 -0.84 -18.29 7.57
N ARG A 78 -0.69 -19.63 7.73
CA ARG A 78 -1.81 -20.52 8.01
C ARG A 78 -2.41 -20.28 9.41
N GLU A 79 -1.56 -20.02 10.40
CA GLU A 79 -1.96 -19.69 11.77
C GLU A 79 -2.66 -18.32 11.79
N ARG A 80 -2.08 -17.29 11.20
CA ARG A 80 -2.68 -15.95 11.05
C ARG A 80 -4.06 -16.03 10.38
N LYS A 81 -4.20 -16.83 9.32
CA LYS A 81 -5.48 -17.04 8.64
C LYS A 81 -6.54 -17.66 9.54
N ARG A 82 -6.16 -18.64 10.37
CA ARG A 82 -7.09 -19.28 11.34
C ARG A 82 -7.53 -18.31 12.42
N GLU A 83 -6.63 -17.45 12.85
CA GLU A 83 -6.85 -16.45 13.89
C GLU A 83 -7.50 -15.15 13.34
N GLY A 84 -7.74 -15.08 12.04
CA GLY A 84 -8.26 -13.87 11.42
C GLY A 84 -7.28 -12.70 11.43
N LYS A 85 -5.97 -12.95 11.47
CA LYS A 85 -4.90 -11.92 11.48
C LYS A 85 -4.43 -11.54 10.08
N PRO A 86 -3.77 -10.36 9.91
CA PRO A 86 -3.20 -9.94 8.63
C PRO A 86 -2.22 -10.97 8.06
N MET A 87 -2.25 -11.12 6.73
CA MET A 87 -1.37 -12.03 6.01
C MET A 87 -0.01 -11.42 5.67
N TYR A 88 0.19 -10.16 5.97
CA TYR A 88 1.41 -9.39 5.79
C TYR A 88 1.46 -8.25 6.81
N ASP A 89 2.66 -7.72 7.02
CA ASP A 89 2.90 -6.56 7.86
C ASP A 89 3.48 -5.44 6.98
N TYR A 90 3.02 -4.20 7.20
CA TYR A 90 3.59 -3.02 6.53
C TYR A 90 4.80 -2.50 7.28
N HIS A 91 5.86 -2.21 6.54
CA HIS A 91 7.09 -1.61 7.04
C HIS A 91 7.51 -0.43 6.17
N LEU A 92 8.16 0.54 6.76
CA LEU A 92 8.92 1.56 6.05
C LEU A 92 10.40 1.19 6.09
N LEU A 93 10.95 0.85 4.93
CA LEU A 93 12.39 0.68 4.79
C LEU A 93 13.02 2.01 4.37
N VAL A 94 13.94 2.51 5.19
CA VAL A 94 14.57 3.82 4.97
C VAL A 94 16.01 3.63 4.52
N TYR A 95 16.31 4.10 3.32
CA TYR A 95 17.61 4.04 2.67
C TYR A 95 18.26 5.40 2.69
N SER A 96 19.47 5.51 3.21
CA SER A 96 20.29 6.72 3.19
C SER A 96 21.60 6.48 2.46
N LYS A 97 22.25 7.56 2.02
CA LYS A 97 23.58 7.50 1.37
C LYS A 97 24.58 6.73 2.23
N ASP A 98 24.58 7.01 3.52
CA ASP A 98 25.66 6.62 4.44
C ASP A 98 25.48 5.23 5.09
N SER A 99 24.35 4.56 4.87
CA SER A 99 24.07 3.24 5.44
C SER A 99 24.00 2.17 4.35
N GLU A 100 24.71 1.07 4.50
CA GLU A 100 24.65 -0.05 3.55
C GLU A 100 23.29 -0.76 3.57
N GLN A 101 22.69 -0.88 4.75
CA GLN A 101 21.40 -1.54 4.96
C GLN A 101 20.32 -0.49 5.29
N PRO A 102 19.07 -0.72 4.86
CA PRO A 102 17.97 0.14 5.27
C PRO A 102 17.69 -0.02 6.77
N SER A 103 17.23 1.06 7.41
CA SER A 103 16.56 0.92 8.70
C SER A 103 15.12 0.49 8.48
N ASP A 104 14.64 -0.43 9.34
CA ASP A 104 13.32 -1.06 9.24
C ASP A 104 12.40 -0.51 10.34
N HIS A 105 11.24 -0.02 9.93
CA HIS A 105 10.24 0.60 10.81
C HIS A 105 8.86 -0.04 10.55
N PRO A 106 8.43 -1.00 11.37
CA PRO A 106 7.12 -1.62 11.24
C PRO A 106 6.00 -0.63 11.56
N ILE A 107 4.97 -0.61 10.71
CA ILE A 107 3.77 0.19 10.88
C ILE A 107 2.67 -0.68 11.49
N LYS A 108 2.29 -0.35 12.71
CA LYS A 108 1.21 -1.04 13.44
C LYS A 108 0.09 -0.07 13.78
N VAL A 109 -1.13 -0.46 13.50
CA VAL A 109 -2.35 0.37 13.68
C VAL A 109 -3.37 -0.36 14.57
N GLY A 110 -2.94 -0.75 15.75
CA GLY A 110 -3.73 -1.57 16.67
C GLY A 110 -4.06 -2.93 16.05
N ASP A 111 -5.31 -3.38 16.21
CA ASP A 111 -5.80 -4.67 15.69
C ASP A 111 -6.41 -4.56 14.28
N ARG A 112 -6.21 -3.44 13.59
CA ARG A 112 -6.76 -3.20 12.27
C ARG A 112 -5.90 -3.83 11.18
N PHE A 113 -6.56 -4.27 10.11
CA PHE A 113 -5.91 -4.82 8.92
C PHE A 113 -5.68 -3.72 7.92
N LEU A 114 -4.45 -3.30 7.71
CA LEU A 114 -4.12 -2.41 6.60
C LEU A 114 -4.33 -3.16 5.28
N GLN A 115 -5.24 -2.63 4.45
CA GLN A 115 -5.53 -3.19 3.14
C GLN A 115 -4.66 -2.53 2.08
N ASP A 116 -4.52 -1.21 2.18
CA ASP A 116 -3.68 -0.42 1.30
C ASP A 116 -3.08 0.75 2.07
N MET A 117 -1.88 1.18 1.68
CA MET A 117 -1.17 2.27 2.31
C MET A 117 -0.32 3.03 1.28
N GLN A 118 -0.47 4.33 1.29
CA GLN A 118 0.42 5.23 0.59
C GLN A 118 1.10 6.22 1.53
N LEU A 119 2.13 6.88 1.04
CA LEU A 119 2.96 7.80 1.79
C LEU A 119 3.18 9.09 1.00
N THR A 120 3.10 10.23 1.68
CA THR A 120 3.53 11.52 1.16
C THR A 120 4.45 12.21 2.17
N LEU A 121 5.33 13.07 1.65
CA LEU A 121 6.30 13.80 2.47
C LEU A 121 5.95 15.28 2.52
N GLY A 122 5.99 15.85 3.70
CA GLY A 122 5.85 17.27 3.91
C GLY A 122 7.10 18.05 3.52
N LYS A 123 6.95 19.37 3.25
CA LYS A 123 8.09 20.27 2.96
C LYS A 123 9.15 20.27 4.06
N GLU A 124 8.73 20.07 5.32
CA GLU A 124 9.60 19.97 6.48
C GLU A 124 10.07 18.54 6.78
N GLY A 125 9.73 17.60 5.89
CA GLY A 125 10.08 16.18 6.00
C GLY A 125 9.15 15.36 6.91
N ASP A 126 8.02 15.90 7.34
CA ASP A 126 6.99 15.11 8.01
C ASP A 126 6.53 13.99 7.09
N ILE A 127 6.43 12.79 7.64
CA ILE A 127 5.96 11.62 6.91
C ILE A 127 4.47 11.45 7.23
N ILE A 128 3.66 11.45 6.20
CA ILE A 128 2.22 11.21 6.28
C ILE A 128 1.93 9.90 5.57
N CYS A 129 1.41 8.92 6.29
CA CYS A 129 0.87 7.70 5.73
C CYS A 129 -0.66 7.74 5.82
N GLY A 130 -1.31 7.34 4.78
CA GLY A 130 -2.76 7.19 4.76
C GLY A 130 -3.16 5.96 3.98
N GLY A 131 -4.36 5.45 4.25
CA GLY A 131 -4.78 4.26 3.56
C GLY A 131 -6.13 3.71 4.00
N LEU A 132 -6.35 2.48 3.59
CA LEU A 132 -7.56 1.73 3.82
C LEU A 132 -7.32 0.65 4.86
N TYR A 133 -8.28 0.46 5.75
CA TYR A 133 -8.24 -0.66 6.69
C TYR A 133 -9.53 -1.47 6.68
N GLY A 134 -9.42 -2.75 6.99
CA GLY A 134 -10.52 -3.66 7.20
C GLY A 134 -10.56 -4.20 8.63
N THR A 135 -11.58 -4.96 8.95
CA THR A 135 -11.77 -5.59 10.28
C THR A 135 -11.36 -7.06 10.30
N LYS A 136 -11.22 -7.68 9.15
CA LYS A 136 -10.83 -9.09 9.00
C LYS A 136 -9.87 -9.25 7.83
N ASN A 137 -9.18 -10.37 7.81
CA ASN A 137 -8.28 -10.77 6.71
C ASN A 137 -9.05 -11.07 5.41
N SER A 138 -9.79 -10.09 4.93
CA SER A 138 -10.50 -10.09 3.66
C SER A 138 -10.13 -8.81 2.90
N TRP A 139 -10.25 -8.83 1.59
CA TRP A 139 -10.10 -7.67 0.71
C TRP A 139 -11.23 -6.63 0.90
N SER A 140 -11.71 -6.52 2.13
CA SER A 140 -12.81 -5.64 2.48
C SER A 140 -12.29 -4.43 3.22
N VAL A 141 -12.89 -3.29 2.93
CA VAL A 141 -12.54 -1.99 3.51
C VAL A 141 -13.65 -1.54 4.44
N ARG A 142 -13.29 -1.19 5.68
CA ARG A 142 -14.21 -0.66 6.68
C ARG A 142 -14.02 0.84 6.90
N GLY A 143 -12.85 1.36 6.59
CA GLY A 143 -12.56 2.77 6.78
C GLY A 143 -11.18 3.19 6.29
N THR A 144 -10.84 4.42 6.59
CA THR A 144 -9.55 5.03 6.28
C THR A 144 -8.76 5.30 7.54
N PHE A 145 -7.44 5.28 7.41
CA PHE A 145 -6.54 5.72 8.48
C PHE A 145 -5.61 6.83 7.98
N PHE A 146 -5.14 7.62 8.92
CA PHE A 146 -4.15 8.67 8.72
C PHE A 146 -3.12 8.59 9.84
N LEU A 147 -1.84 8.57 9.49
CA LEU A 147 -0.72 8.56 10.43
C LEU A 147 0.23 9.70 10.08
N LYS A 148 0.66 10.45 11.09
CA LYS A 148 1.76 11.37 10.99
C LYS A 148 2.94 10.80 11.79
N LEU A 149 4.07 10.59 11.12
CA LEU A 149 5.26 10.00 11.73
C LEU A 149 6.35 11.05 11.93
N ASP A 150 7.14 10.85 12.98
CA ASP A 150 8.35 11.61 13.20
C ASP A 150 9.36 11.37 12.08
N ARG A 151 9.94 12.44 11.55
CA ARG A 151 10.91 12.37 10.46
C ARG A 151 12.14 11.52 10.81
N LYS A 152 12.66 11.63 12.03
CA LYS A 152 13.91 10.97 12.44
C LYS A 152 13.68 9.55 12.95
N THR A 153 12.76 9.40 13.88
CA THR A 153 12.52 8.12 14.57
C THR A 153 11.54 7.22 13.82
N LYS A 154 10.73 7.78 12.87
CA LYS A 154 9.62 7.11 12.21
C LYS A 154 8.49 6.67 13.16
N ALA A 155 8.56 7.09 14.42
CA ALA A 155 7.51 6.83 15.40
C ALA A 155 6.22 7.57 15.04
N ILE A 156 5.08 6.96 15.31
CA ILE A 156 3.76 7.57 15.09
C ILE A 156 3.57 8.69 16.10
N LYS A 157 3.44 9.94 15.64
CA LYS A 157 3.13 11.13 16.45
C LYS A 157 1.64 11.41 16.56
N HIS A 158 0.91 11.09 15.51
CA HIS A 158 -0.53 11.26 15.44
C HIS A 158 -1.14 10.15 14.60
N GLU A 159 -2.27 9.64 15.05
CA GLU A 159 -3.07 8.69 14.30
C GLU A 159 -4.55 9.07 14.36
N SER A 160 -5.23 8.85 13.28
CA SER A 160 -6.69 9.00 13.23
C SER A 160 -7.30 7.97 12.29
N TYR A 161 -8.53 7.57 12.62
CA TYR A 161 -9.28 6.56 11.89
C TYR A 161 -10.67 7.10 11.60
N LYS A 162 -11.12 6.88 10.38
CA LYS A 162 -12.49 7.22 9.97
C LYS A 162 -13.16 5.97 9.44
N GLU A 163 -14.11 5.47 10.20
CA GLU A 163 -14.95 4.36 9.80
C GLU A 163 -16.01 4.84 8.80
N PHE A 164 -16.29 4.04 7.78
CA PHE A 164 -17.36 4.32 6.83
C PHE A 164 -18.70 3.97 7.45
N THR A 165 -19.66 4.87 7.32
CA THR A 165 -21.04 4.63 7.73
C THR A 165 -21.72 3.65 6.78
N ASP A 166 -22.74 2.94 7.26
CA ASP A 166 -23.52 2.03 6.42
C ASP A 166 -24.17 2.76 5.23
N ASP A 167 -24.62 4.00 5.44
CA ASP A 167 -25.16 4.86 4.38
C ASP A 167 -24.12 5.14 3.30
N PHE A 168 -22.86 5.40 3.68
CA PHE A 168 -21.77 5.59 2.73
C PHE A 168 -21.49 4.29 1.96
N ILE A 169 -21.45 3.15 2.64
CA ILE A 169 -21.17 1.85 2.03
C ILE A 169 -22.27 1.46 1.04
N THR A 170 -23.50 1.82 1.31
CA THR A 170 -24.66 1.45 0.46
C THR A 170 -25.04 2.53 -0.56
N ALA A 171 -24.41 3.71 -0.54
CA ALA A 171 -24.81 4.88 -1.33
C ALA A 171 -24.94 4.64 -2.84
N TYR A 172 -24.14 3.73 -3.37
CA TYR A 172 -24.13 3.38 -4.81
C TYR A 172 -24.71 2.00 -5.11
N MET A 173 -25.28 1.32 -4.10
CA MET A 173 -25.92 0.04 -4.28
C MET A 173 -27.37 0.22 -4.75
N THR A 174 -27.83 -0.68 -5.59
CA THR A 174 -29.28 -0.82 -5.83
C THR A 174 -29.97 -1.38 -4.58
N GLU A 175 -31.26 -1.12 -4.40
CA GLU A 175 -32.04 -1.68 -3.26
C GLU A 175 -31.89 -3.21 -3.09
N LYS A 176 -31.75 -3.92 -4.20
CA LYS A 176 -31.56 -5.38 -4.19
C LYS A 176 -30.19 -5.76 -3.68
N GLU A 177 -29.14 -5.03 -4.06
CA GLU A 177 -27.77 -5.24 -3.60
C GLU A 177 -27.64 -4.89 -2.14
N GLU A 178 -28.19 -3.77 -1.70
CA GLU A 178 -28.21 -3.34 -0.31
C GLU A 178 -28.86 -4.39 0.59
N LYS A 179 -30.07 -4.84 0.24
CA LYS A 179 -30.79 -5.91 0.98
C LYS A 179 -29.96 -7.19 1.05
N LYS A 180 -29.27 -7.56 -0.04
CA LYS A 180 -28.41 -8.73 -0.08
C LYS A 180 -27.16 -8.56 0.79
N ALA A 181 -26.54 -7.39 0.77
CA ALA A 181 -25.37 -7.07 1.57
C ALA A 181 -25.70 -7.08 3.07
N LYS A 182 -26.78 -6.40 3.49
CA LYS A 182 -27.27 -6.38 4.87
C LYS A 182 -27.58 -7.80 5.38
N LYS A 183 -28.33 -8.60 4.61
CA LYS A 183 -28.65 -9.99 4.97
C LYS A 183 -27.40 -10.87 5.07
N LYS A 184 -26.37 -10.61 4.26
CA LYS A 184 -25.10 -11.36 4.33
C LYS A 184 -24.31 -10.97 5.57
N ALA A 185 -24.26 -9.68 5.92
CA ALA A 185 -23.63 -9.16 7.12
C ALA A 185 -24.28 -9.71 8.38
N GLU A 186 -25.60 -9.60 8.51
CA GLU A 186 -26.38 -10.19 9.62
C GLU A 186 -26.13 -11.70 9.78
N LYS A 187 -26.13 -12.45 8.67
CA LYS A 187 -25.95 -13.92 8.71
C LYS A 187 -24.56 -14.34 9.19
N LYS A 188 -23.57 -13.47 9.05
CA LYS A 188 -22.18 -13.73 9.42
C LYS A 188 -21.78 -13.03 10.73
N ASP A 189 -22.69 -12.25 11.31
CA ASP A 189 -22.40 -11.37 12.45
C ASP A 189 -21.19 -10.45 12.14
N GLU A 190 -21.24 -9.81 10.97
CA GLU A 190 -20.21 -8.92 10.43
C GLU A 190 -20.82 -7.58 10.06
N ASP A 191 -20.02 -6.51 10.17
CA ASP A 191 -20.40 -5.19 9.67
C ASP A 191 -20.43 -5.14 8.13
N LEU A 192 -21.19 -4.18 7.58
CA LEU A 192 -21.12 -3.87 6.15
C LEU A 192 -19.71 -3.40 5.80
N GLN A 193 -19.22 -3.80 4.65
CA GLN A 193 -17.87 -3.49 4.18
C GLN A 193 -17.88 -3.20 2.68
N LEU A 194 -16.96 -2.34 2.25
CA LEU A 194 -16.69 -2.12 0.83
C LEU A 194 -15.72 -3.18 0.31
N TYR A 195 -15.84 -3.50 -0.96
CA TYR A 195 -14.97 -4.44 -1.65
C TYR A 195 -14.42 -3.79 -2.93
N GLU A 196 -13.23 -4.22 -3.35
CA GLU A 196 -12.63 -3.80 -4.62
C GLU A 196 -12.38 -2.29 -4.67
N TYR A 197 -11.78 -1.76 -3.59
CA TYR A 197 -11.30 -0.38 -3.51
C TYR A 197 -9.78 -0.35 -3.53
N ASP A 198 -9.24 0.54 -4.36
CA ASP A 198 -7.84 0.90 -4.39
C ASP A 198 -7.63 2.35 -3.94
N LEU A 199 -6.50 2.61 -3.32
CA LEU A 199 -6.05 3.94 -2.97
C LEU A 199 -5.11 4.45 -4.07
N ASP A 200 -5.59 5.39 -4.88
CA ASP A 200 -4.83 5.93 -6.00
C ASP A 200 -3.77 6.92 -5.55
N GLU A 201 -4.14 7.84 -4.66
CA GLU A 201 -3.24 8.92 -4.26
C GLU A 201 -3.55 9.45 -2.86
N ILE A 202 -2.50 9.89 -2.18
CA ILE A 202 -2.60 10.71 -0.97
C ILE A 202 -1.99 12.09 -1.24
N ILE A 203 -2.81 13.12 -1.19
CA ILE A 203 -2.44 14.51 -1.46
C ILE A 203 -2.36 15.25 -0.14
N ARG A 204 -1.19 15.77 0.15
CA ARG A 204 -0.98 16.58 1.34
C ARG A 204 -1.70 17.93 1.22
N ARG A 205 -2.31 18.37 2.31
CA ARG A 205 -2.89 19.72 2.47
C ARG A 205 -1.92 20.65 3.22
N ASP A 206 -2.03 21.94 2.97
CA ASP A 206 -1.20 22.95 3.64
C ASP A 206 -1.51 23.10 5.15
N ASP A 207 -2.71 22.68 5.59
CA ASP A 207 -3.10 22.63 7.00
C ASP A 207 -2.54 21.44 7.77
N GLY A 208 -1.70 20.62 7.12
CA GLY A 208 -1.09 19.43 7.71
C GLY A 208 -1.96 18.17 7.65
N GLY A 209 -3.16 18.26 7.08
CA GLY A 209 -4.01 17.12 6.76
C GLY A 209 -3.66 16.48 5.41
N ALA A 210 -4.50 15.55 4.96
CA ALA A 210 -4.39 14.92 3.65
C ALA A 210 -5.76 14.69 3.01
N VAL A 211 -5.78 14.65 1.70
CA VAL A 211 -6.90 14.14 0.88
C VAL A 211 -6.47 12.79 0.35
N MET A 212 -7.31 11.79 0.49
CA MET A 212 -7.13 10.47 -0.11
C MET A 212 -8.06 10.34 -1.30
N VAL A 213 -7.50 9.97 -2.45
CA VAL A 213 -8.24 9.66 -3.68
C VAL A 213 -8.31 8.15 -3.78
N MET A 214 -9.52 7.64 -3.92
CA MET A 214 -9.79 6.19 -3.95
C MET A 214 -10.79 5.91 -5.06
N GLU A 215 -10.64 4.78 -5.72
CA GLU A 215 -11.61 4.30 -6.68
C GLU A 215 -12.13 2.90 -6.32
N GLN A 216 -13.36 2.64 -6.70
CA GLN A 216 -13.92 1.30 -6.71
C GLN A 216 -13.85 0.73 -8.11
N TYR A 217 -13.28 -0.45 -8.27
CA TYR A 217 -13.20 -1.13 -9.55
C TYR A 217 -13.95 -2.47 -9.50
N TYR A 218 -14.45 -2.87 -10.66
CA TYR A 218 -15.13 -4.14 -10.83
C TYR A 218 -14.39 -4.99 -11.83
N MET A 219 -13.93 -6.16 -11.42
CA MET A 219 -13.42 -7.18 -12.33
C MET A 219 -14.51 -8.21 -12.62
N TYR A 220 -14.83 -8.39 -13.86
CA TYR A 220 -15.69 -9.48 -14.29
C TYR A 220 -14.99 -10.32 -15.37
N ALA A 221 -15.07 -11.63 -15.22
CA ALA A 221 -14.57 -12.55 -16.24
C ALA A 221 -15.69 -12.85 -17.25
N VAL A 222 -15.44 -12.56 -18.52
CA VAL A 222 -16.31 -13.00 -19.63
C VAL A 222 -15.71 -14.29 -20.18
N THR A 223 -16.43 -15.40 -19.98
CA THR A 223 -16.07 -16.67 -20.63
C THR A 223 -16.83 -16.78 -21.93
N THR A 224 -16.14 -16.64 -23.04
CA THR A 224 -16.72 -16.87 -24.36
C THR A 224 -16.41 -18.31 -24.81
N CYS A 225 -17.44 -19.14 -24.87
CA CYS A 225 -17.31 -20.49 -25.41
C CYS A 225 -17.48 -20.43 -26.94
N TYR A 226 -16.45 -20.74 -27.69
CA TYR A 226 -16.53 -20.96 -29.11
C TYR A 226 -16.79 -22.45 -29.36
N SER A 227 -17.95 -22.80 -29.89
CA SER A 227 -18.13 -24.13 -30.45
C SER A 227 -17.53 -24.13 -31.87
N THR A 228 -16.45 -24.88 -32.03
CA THR A 228 -15.94 -25.18 -33.37
C THR A 228 -16.91 -26.07 -34.10
N PRO A 229 -17.31 -25.78 -35.38
CA PRO A 229 -18.27 -26.58 -36.14
C PRO A 229 -17.84 -28.01 -36.45
N ASN A 230 -16.59 -28.35 -36.19
CA ASN A 230 -16.05 -29.69 -36.39
C ASN A 230 -15.74 -30.33 -35.03
N GLY A 231 -16.76 -30.87 -34.39
CA GLY A 231 -16.59 -31.89 -33.34
C GLY A 231 -15.98 -33.14 -33.96
N GLY A 232 -14.66 -33.15 -34.07
CA GLY A 232 -13.92 -34.36 -34.36
C GLY A 232 -14.07 -35.32 -33.19
N ARG A 233 -14.51 -36.54 -33.46
CA ARG A 233 -14.55 -37.71 -32.58
C ARG A 233 -13.18 -38.02 -31.98
#